data_a239b8696717e486b183f793974e875d
#
_entry.id   a239b8696717e486b183f793974e875d
#
_cell.length_a   1.000
_cell.length_b   1.000
_cell.length_c   1.000
_cell.angle_alpha   90.00
_cell.angle_beta   90.00
_cell.angle_gamma   90.00
#
_symmetry.space_group_name_H-M   'P 1'
#
loop_
_entity.id
_entity.type
_entity.pdbx_description
1 polymer ?
#
loop_
_entity_poly.entity_id
_entity_poly.type
_entity_poly.pdbx_seq_one_letter_code
_entity_poly.pdbx_strand_id
1 'polypeptide(L)'
;MIYLDNAATTLHKPPQVVKAVADALQSMGNSARGTHAGSMAASHTVYDTRVKLAKLFGCPRADRVAFTANITEALNIAVNGLIGRGDHVITTDCEHNSVLRPLYRLADEQGVEVSFVPADRQGNLDYDAFERLMQPHTRAIVCTHASNLTGNLTDLARVSAVAKAHDVLLIVDAAQTAGAYPIDMAALGIDVLCFTGHKGLMGPQGTGGLCVREGLTLRHWKVGGSGVQSYSRTHPTQMPTCLEAGTLNGHGIAGLSAALDFIAEVGVGAIHDRETALMRRFYEGVKEVPGITVYGDFSRQRMAIVTLNIGDYESGAVSDALSEEYGIATRPGAHCAPRMHQALGTEQQGAVRFSFSWFNTEQEIDAAIQAVRELAAE
;
A
#
# COMPACT_ATOMS: atom_id res chain seq x y z
N MET A 1 -20.91 -5.41 -14.55
CA MET A 1 -19.83 -4.39 -14.34
C MET A 1 -18.51 -5.13 -14.23
N ILE A 2 -17.58 -4.83 -15.08
CA ILE A 2 -16.19 -5.31 -15.02
C ILE A 2 -15.41 -4.33 -14.14
N TYR A 3 -14.83 -4.82 -13.03
CA TYR A 3 -14.15 -3.96 -12.08
C TYR A 3 -12.62 -4.06 -12.22
N LEU A 4 -12.00 -3.00 -12.70
CA LEU A 4 -10.55 -2.88 -12.93
C LEU A 4 -9.90 -1.70 -12.18
N ASP A 5 -10.44 -1.34 -11.00
CA ASP A 5 -9.88 -0.34 -10.08
C ASP A 5 -9.40 -0.95 -8.75
N ASN A 6 -8.82 -2.15 -8.80
CA ASN A 6 -8.39 -2.89 -7.61
C ASN A 6 -7.21 -2.23 -6.87
N ALA A 7 -6.40 -1.41 -7.53
CA ALA A 7 -5.33 -0.64 -6.89
C ALA A 7 -5.85 0.51 -5.99
N ALA A 8 -7.12 0.92 -6.15
CA ALA A 8 -7.79 1.81 -5.20
C ALA A 8 -8.34 1.02 -4.01
N THR A 9 -9.10 -0.05 -4.29
CA THR A 9 -9.60 -1.03 -3.31
C THR A 9 -10.03 -2.29 -4.07
N THR A 10 -9.80 -3.49 -3.55
CA THR A 10 -10.41 -4.68 -4.12
C THR A 10 -11.91 -4.67 -3.86
N LEU A 11 -12.72 -4.85 -4.91
CA LEU A 11 -14.18 -4.93 -4.77
C LEU A 11 -14.60 -6.32 -4.29
N HIS A 12 -14.18 -7.34 -5.01
CA HIS A 12 -14.48 -8.73 -4.68
C HIS A 12 -13.59 -9.22 -3.54
N LYS A 13 -14.23 -9.77 -2.49
CA LYS A 13 -13.55 -10.33 -1.33
C LYS A 13 -13.77 -11.85 -1.29
N PRO A 14 -12.82 -12.62 -0.74
CA PRO A 14 -13.10 -14.03 -0.43
C PRO A 14 -14.37 -14.15 0.42
N PRO A 15 -15.28 -15.12 0.15
CA PRO A 15 -16.55 -15.23 0.88
C PRO A 15 -16.38 -15.34 2.40
N GLN A 16 -15.29 -15.98 2.87
CA GLN A 16 -14.97 -16.10 4.27
C GLN A 16 -14.70 -14.75 4.95
N VAL A 17 -14.29 -13.72 4.23
CA VAL A 17 -14.09 -12.36 4.76
C VAL A 17 -15.43 -11.74 5.15
N VAL A 18 -16.42 -11.82 4.25
CA VAL A 18 -17.77 -11.31 4.50
C VAL A 18 -18.39 -12.01 5.69
N LYS A 19 -18.28 -13.36 5.73
CA LYS A 19 -18.79 -14.16 6.84
C LYS A 19 -18.12 -13.78 8.16
N ALA A 20 -16.80 -13.65 8.19
CA ALA A 20 -16.06 -13.33 9.42
C ALA A 20 -16.45 -11.96 9.99
N VAL A 21 -16.68 -10.95 9.14
CA VAL A 21 -17.16 -9.63 9.58
C VAL A 21 -18.57 -9.74 10.17
N ALA A 22 -19.48 -10.45 9.49
CA ALA A 22 -20.86 -10.63 9.94
C ALA A 22 -20.92 -11.37 11.29
N ASP A 23 -20.17 -12.45 11.44
CA ASP A 23 -20.08 -13.23 12.68
C ASP A 23 -19.49 -12.36 13.82
N ALA A 24 -18.46 -11.59 13.53
CA ALA A 24 -17.81 -10.72 14.51
C ALA A 24 -18.75 -9.61 15.01
N LEU A 25 -19.58 -9.03 14.15
CA LEU A 25 -20.58 -8.03 14.54
C LEU A 25 -21.61 -8.58 15.53
N GLN A 26 -21.88 -9.89 15.51
CA GLN A 26 -22.84 -10.54 16.39
C GLN A 26 -22.23 -11.08 17.69
N SER A 27 -20.91 -11.35 17.71
CA SER A 27 -20.30 -12.13 18.80
C SER A 27 -19.11 -11.47 19.49
N MET A 28 -18.44 -10.50 18.83
CA MET A 28 -17.23 -9.91 19.39
C MET A 28 -17.52 -8.75 20.34
N GLY A 29 -16.97 -8.85 21.55
CA GLY A 29 -16.89 -7.74 22.50
C GLY A 29 -15.63 -6.88 22.26
N ASN A 30 -15.35 -5.98 23.22
CA ASN A 30 -14.12 -5.19 23.21
C ASN A 30 -12.90 -6.10 23.47
N SER A 31 -11.89 -6.06 22.60
CA SER A 31 -10.66 -6.85 22.72
C SER A 31 -9.73 -6.40 23.85
N ALA A 32 -10.00 -5.27 24.50
CA ALA A 32 -9.19 -4.74 25.58
C ALA A 32 -9.81 -5.03 26.95
N ARG A 33 -9.39 -6.04 27.70
CA ARG A 33 -9.67 -6.25 29.12
C ARG A 33 -10.96 -6.93 29.58
N GLY A 34 -11.87 -7.34 28.71
CA GLY A 34 -13.01 -8.13 29.15
C GLY A 34 -12.57 -9.54 29.52
N THR A 35 -13.10 -10.09 30.60
CA THR A 35 -12.88 -11.49 31.03
C THR A 35 -13.99 -12.42 30.55
N HIS A 36 -15.05 -11.88 29.93
CA HIS A 36 -16.15 -12.67 29.38
C HIS A 36 -15.81 -13.21 27.98
N ALA A 37 -16.51 -14.25 27.55
CA ALA A 37 -16.20 -15.01 26.32
C ALA A 37 -16.06 -14.13 25.07
N GLY A 38 -16.94 -13.15 24.87
CA GLY A 38 -16.88 -12.24 23.71
C GLY A 38 -15.62 -11.37 23.66
N SER A 39 -15.13 -10.88 24.81
CA SER A 39 -13.87 -10.12 24.89
C SER A 39 -12.64 -11.01 24.69
N MET A 40 -12.66 -12.21 25.26
CA MET A 40 -11.57 -13.19 25.06
C MET A 40 -11.45 -13.59 23.60
N ALA A 41 -12.57 -13.90 22.94
CA ALA A 41 -12.61 -14.22 21.52
C ALA A 41 -12.06 -13.06 20.66
N ALA A 42 -12.46 -11.81 20.96
CA ALA A 42 -11.96 -10.62 20.29
C ALA A 42 -10.44 -10.46 20.48
N SER A 43 -9.93 -10.64 21.69
CA SER A 43 -8.49 -10.55 21.99
C SER A 43 -7.69 -11.60 21.23
N HIS A 44 -8.18 -12.84 21.17
CA HIS A 44 -7.56 -13.94 20.42
C HIS A 44 -7.53 -13.62 18.93
N THR A 45 -8.66 -13.18 18.34
CA THR A 45 -8.73 -12.82 16.91
C THR A 45 -7.73 -11.71 16.57
N VAL A 46 -7.65 -10.66 17.40
CA VAL A 46 -6.69 -9.56 17.18
C VAL A 46 -5.24 -10.07 17.25
N TYR A 47 -4.92 -10.90 18.25
CA TYR A 47 -3.58 -11.46 18.41
C TYR A 47 -3.20 -12.41 17.24
N ASP A 48 -4.10 -13.33 16.89
CA ASP A 48 -3.89 -14.29 15.81
C ASP A 48 -3.69 -13.57 14.46
N THR A 49 -4.42 -12.46 14.23
CA THR A 49 -4.23 -11.64 13.04
C THR A 49 -2.83 -11.01 13.00
N ARG A 50 -2.28 -10.57 14.15
CA ARG A 50 -0.90 -10.09 14.24
C ARG A 50 0.10 -11.19 13.91
N VAL A 51 -0.13 -12.41 14.40
CA VAL A 51 0.72 -13.58 14.10
C VAL A 51 0.73 -13.87 12.59
N LYS A 52 -0.44 -13.84 11.95
CA LYS A 52 -0.59 -14.05 10.50
C LYS A 52 0.13 -12.97 9.69
N LEU A 53 -0.04 -11.69 10.07
CA LEU A 53 0.65 -10.57 9.42
C LEU A 53 2.17 -10.63 9.63
N ALA A 54 2.62 -10.95 10.85
CA ALA A 54 4.03 -11.12 11.13
C ALA A 54 4.66 -12.21 10.25
N LYS A 55 3.98 -13.35 10.11
CA LYS A 55 4.40 -14.45 9.23
C LYS A 55 4.42 -14.01 7.75
N LEU A 56 3.38 -13.32 7.29
CA LEU A 56 3.25 -12.87 5.90
C LEU A 56 4.39 -11.93 5.48
N PHE A 57 4.80 -11.04 6.38
CA PHE A 57 5.79 -9.99 6.07
C PHE A 57 7.22 -10.31 6.57
N GLY A 58 7.46 -11.49 7.13
CA GLY A 58 8.76 -11.82 7.72
C GLY A 58 9.11 -10.95 8.94
N CYS A 59 8.09 -10.45 9.66
CA CYS A 59 8.28 -9.74 10.93
C CYS A 59 8.52 -10.78 12.03
N PRO A 60 9.65 -10.69 12.80
CA PRO A 60 10.04 -11.76 13.71
C PRO A 60 9.09 -11.95 14.90
N ARG A 61 8.28 -10.95 15.24
CA ARG A 61 7.41 -10.97 16.42
C ARG A 61 6.06 -10.33 16.16
N ALA A 62 4.98 -11.01 16.59
CA ALA A 62 3.61 -10.53 16.44
C ALA A 62 3.32 -9.23 17.24
N ASP A 63 3.97 -9.04 18.36
CA ASP A 63 3.85 -7.82 19.18
C ASP A 63 4.53 -6.58 18.54
N ARG A 64 5.23 -6.76 17.42
CA ARG A 64 5.79 -5.68 16.61
C ARG A 64 4.87 -5.22 15.48
N VAL A 65 3.69 -5.83 15.34
CA VAL A 65 2.63 -5.44 14.41
C VAL A 65 1.63 -4.56 15.14
N ALA A 66 1.41 -3.33 14.69
CA ALA A 66 0.39 -2.41 15.21
C ALA A 66 -0.69 -2.18 14.16
N PHE A 67 -1.97 -2.18 14.58
CA PHE A 67 -3.11 -1.92 13.71
C PHE A 67 -3.40 -0.42 13.59
N THR A 68 -3.84 -0.03 12.40
CA THR A 68 -4.34 1.31 12.07
C THR A 68 -5.61 1.20 11.23
N ALA A 69 -6.31 2.31 11.03
CA ALA A 69 -7.47 2.32 10.15
C ALA A 69 -7.11 2.14 8.67
N ASN A 70 -5.89 2.54 8.29
CA ASN A 70 -5.39 2.45 6.90
C ASN A 70 -3.89 2.75 6.90
N ILE A 71 -3.25 2.58 5.74
CA ILE A 71 -1.81 2.85 5.59
C ILE A 71 -1.45 4.34 5.74
N THR A 72 -2.36 5.26 5.42
CA THR A 72 -2.08 6.70 5.63
C THR A 72 -1.84 6.99 7.11
N GLU A 73 -2.63 6.40 8.01
CA GLU A 73 -2.40 6.49 9.46
C GLU A 73 -1.09 5.81 9.86
N ALA A 74 -0.79 4.63 9.33
CA ALA A 74 0.46 3.90 9.59
C ALA A 74 1.70 4.73 9.18
N LEU A 75 1.68 5.34 7.99
CA LEU A 75 2.75 6.21 7.50
C LEU A 75 2.89 7.49 8.35
N ASN A 76 1.78 8.10 8.79
CA ASN A 76 1.84 9.23 9.72
C ASN A 76 2.48 8.83 11.06
N ILE A 77 2.15 7.64 11.59
CA ILE A 77 2.77 7.11 12.82
C ILE A 77 4.27 6.90 12.62
N ALA A 78 4.67 6.26 11.51
CA ALA A 78 6.08 5.98 11.22
C ALA A 78 6.87 7.27 11.02
N VAL A 79 6.41 8.16 10.15
CA VAL A 79 7.10 9.41 9.79
C VAL A 79 7.22 10.33 11.01
N ASN A 80 6.10 10.61 11.72
CA ASN A 80 6.15 11.49 12.90
C ASN A 80 6.80 10.83 14.12
N GLY A 81 6.81 9.50 14.18
CA GLY A 81 7.42 8.75 15.27
C GLY A 81 8.95 8.65 15.19
N LEU A 82 9.52 8.74 14.01
CA LEU A 82 10.94 8.49 13.75
C LEU A 82 11.72 9.71 13.26
N ILE A 83 11.06 10.66 12.60
CA ILE A 83 11.66 11.85 12.01
C ILE A 83 11.39 13.04 12.91
N GLY A 84 12.37 13.92 13.08
CA GLY A 84 12.30 15.08 13.97
C GLY A 84 12.92 16.33 13.37
N ARG A 85 12.95 17.40 14.16
CA ARG A 85 13.47 18.70 13.76
C ARG A 85 14.90 18.62 13.23
N GLY A 86 15.10 19.15 12.01
CA GLY A 86 16.41 19.24 11.37
C GLY A 86 16.95 17.90 10.82
N ASP A 87 16.14 16.83 10.82
CA ASP A 87 16.49 15.62 10.11
C ASP A 87 16.41 15.81 8.60
N HIS A 88 17.17 15.04 7.84
CA HIS A 88 17.04 14.90 6.40
C HIS A 88 16.41 13.56 6.06
N VAL A 89 15.53 13.54 5.05
CA VAL A 89 14.84 12.34 4.56
C VAL A 89 15.01 12.25 3.05
N ILE A 90 15.33 11.05 2.59
CA ILE A 90 15.32 10.72 1.15
C ILE A 90 14.00 9.99 0.86
N THR A 91 13.29 10.44 -0.16
CA THR A 91 12.08 9.80 -0.68
C THR A 91 12.12 9.76 -2.20
N THR A 92 11.04 9.38 -2.90
CA THR A 92 11.09 9.16 -4.35
C THR A 92 10.00 9.88 -5.12
N ASP A 93 10.14 9.98 -6.44
CA ASP A 93 9.08 10.46 -7.33
C ASP A 93 7.91 9.46 -7.49
N CYS A 94 8.08 8.22 -7.00
CA CYS A 94 7.03 7.19 -7.04
C CYS A 94 5.99 7.30 -5.93
N GLU A 95 6.15 8.24 -4.99
CA GLU A 95 5.38 8.25 -3.75
C GLU A 95 3.92 8.69 -3.94
N HIS A 96 3.07 8.02 -3.17
CA HIS A 96 1.69 8.46 -2.96
C HIS A 96 1.63 9.65 -1.99
N ASN A 97 0.59 10.48 -2.08
CA ASN A 97 0.34 11.59 -1.15
C ASN A 97 0.33 11.19 0.33
N SER A 98 0.11 9.92 0.65
CA SER A 98 0.19 9.40 2.03
C SER A 98 1.60 9.44 2.61
N VAL A 99 2.64 9.47 1.76
CA VAL A 99 4.04 9.70 2.13
C VAL A 99 4.39 11.19 1.97
N LEU A 100 4.05 11.78 0.83
CA LEU A 100 4.46 13.15 0.50
C LEU A 100 3.94 14.19 1.49
N ARG A 101 2.63 14.14 1.80
CA ARG A 101 2.02 15.16 2.66
C ARG A 101 2.52 15.17 4.10
N PRO A 102 2.71 14.02 4.78
CA PRO A 102 3.38 14.00 6.08
C PRO A 102 4.81 14.56 6.04
N LEU A 103 5.59 14.26 4.98
CA LEU A 103 6.95 14.78 4.83
C LEU A 103 6.95 16.30 4.58
N TYR A 104 6.08 16.81 3.70
CA TYR A 104 5.93 18.25 3.47
C TYR A 104 5.52 18.97 4.75
N ARG A 105 4.58 18.42 5.51
CA ARG A 105 4.20 18.98 6.80
C ARG A 105 5.39 19.08 7.77
N LEU A 106 6.21 18.05 7.88
CA LEU A 106 7.41 18.09 8.72
C LEU A 106 8.45 19.07 8.21
N ALA A 107 8.58 19.24 6.89
CA ALA A 107 9.44 20.27 6.31
C ALA A 107 8.97 21.67 6.73
N ASP A 108 7.68 21.95 6.58
CA ASP A 108 7.10 23.28 6.90
C ASP A 108 7.11 23.57 8.41
N GLU A 109 6.75 22.60 9.26
CA GLU A 109 6.54 22.82 10.70
C GLU A 109 7.83 22.61 11.53
N GLN A 110 8.75 21.75 11.07
CA GLN A 110 9.91 21.33 11.86
C GLN A 110 11.26 21.53 11.16
N GLY A 111 11.27 22.01 9.92
CA GLY A 111 12.50 22.22 9.17
C GLY A 111 13.19 20.90 8.78
N VAL A 112 12.41 19.85 8.53
CA VAL A 112 12.92 18.59 7.95
C VAL A 112 13.30 18.85 6.50
N GLU A 113 14.49 18.43 6.10
CA GLU A 113 14.93 18.50 4.72
C GLU A 113 14.47 17.25 3.96
N VAL A 114 13.90 17.40 2.75
CA VAL A 114 13.39 16.29 1.96
C VAL A 114 14.04 16.31 0.58
N SER A 115 14.78 15.25 0.25
CA SER A 115 15.34 15.00 -1.07
C SER A 115 14.58 13.93 -1.82
N PHE A 116 14.46 14.10 -3.14
CA PHE A 116 13.69 13.19 -3.99
C PHE A 116 14.59 12.47 -4.98
N VAL A 117 14.54 11.15 -4.97
CA VAL A 117 15.13 10.31 -6.02
C VAL A 117 14.26 10.42 -7.25
N PRO A 118 14.82 10.89 -8.38
CA PRO A 118 14.03 11.12 -9.58
C PRO A 118 13.64 9.82 -10.28
N ALA A 119 12.49 9.84 -10.96
CA ALA A 119 12.06 8.81 -11.89
C ALA A 119 12.19 9.29 -13.33
N ASP A 120 12.47 8.36 -14.26
CA ASP A 120 12.46 8.62 -15.68
C ASP A 120 11.02 8.60 -16.27
N ARG A 121 10.90 8.81 -17.59
CA ARG A 121 9.61 8.80 -18.31
C ARG A 121 8.95 7.41 -18.38
N GLN A 122 9.64 6.35 -17.96
CA GLN A 122 9.09 5.01 -17.78
C GLN A 122 8.77 4.70 -16.33
N GLY A 123 8.98 5.66 -15.41
CA GLY A 123 8.75 5.52 -13.99
C GLY A 123 9.82 4.67 -13.27
N ASN A 124 11.01 4.51 -13.85
CA ASN A 124 12.14 3.85 -13.21
C ASN A 124 12.94 4.85 -12.37
N LEU A 125 13.26 4.48 -11.13
CA LEU A 125 14.07 5.31 -10.25
C LEU A 125 15.55 5.31 -10.65
N ASP A 126 16.21 6.46 -10.49
CA ASP A 126 17.66 6.57 -10.50
C ASP A 126 18.24 6.09 -9.16
N TYR A 127 18.53 4.81 -9.07
CA TYR A 127 19.02 4.21 -7.81
C TYR A 127 20.35 4.78 -7.32
N ASP A 128 21.20 5.31 -8.20
CA ASP A 128 22.47 5.91 -7.79
C ASP A 128 22.24 7.27 -7.11
N ALA A 129 21.06 7.87 -7.31
CA ALA A 129 20.68 9.09 -6.61
C ALA A 129 20.49 8.88 -5.09
N PHE A 130 20.12 7.68 -4.63
CA PHE A 130 20.05 7.42 -3.18
C PHE A 130 21.38 7.71 -2.49
N GLU A 131 22.48 7.27 -3.08
CA GLU A 131 23.84 7.54 -2.56
C GLU A 131 24.20 9.01 -2.68
N ARG A 132 23.94 9.64 -3.84
CA ARG A 132 24.30 11.05 -4.09
C ARG A 132 23.53 12.04 -3.21
N LEU A 133 22.32 11.69 -2.79
CA LEU A 133 21.48 12.53 -1.93
C LEU A 133 21.74 12.35 -0.45
N MET A 134 22.57 11.37 -0.06
CA MET A 134 22.88 11.09 1.33
C MET A 134 23.61 12.28 1.98
N GLN A 135 23.16 12.66 3.17
CA GLN A 135 23.71 13.76 3.96
C GLN A 135 24.12 13.25 5.37
N PRO A 136 25.03 13.92 6.09
CA PRO A 136 25.46 13.49 7.43
C PRO A 136 24.31 13.40 8.46
N HIS A 137 23.22 14.13 8.25
CA HIS A 137 22.02 14.15 9.11
C HIS A 137 20.83 13.44 8.46
N THR A 138 21.05 12.63 7.42
CA THR A 138 20.00 11.77 6.86
C THR A 138 19.53 10.79 7.93
N ARG A 139 18.25 10.84 8.23
CA ARG A 139 17.60 10.01 9.25
C ARG A 139 16.96 8.77 8.67
N ALA A 140 16.33 8.89 7.51
CA ALA A 140 15.57 7.81 6.92
C ALA A 140 15.48 7.89 5.39
N ILE A 141 15.32 6.74 4.76
CA ILE A 141 14.76 6.59 3.43
C ILE A 141 13.30 6.16 3.60
N VAL A 142 12.37 6.88 2.98
CA VAL A 142 10.94 6.55 2.94
C VAL A 142 10.56 6.31 1.50
N CYS A 143 10.16 5.08 1.14
CA CYS A 143 9.84 4.77 -0.25
C CYS A 143 8.66 3.79 -0.39
N THR A 144 7.91 3.96 -1.47
CA THR A 144 6.90 2.97 -1.87
C THR A 144 7.58 1.73 -2.46
N HIS A 145 7.04 0.54 -2.16
CA HIS A 145 7.51 -0.70 -2.77
C HIS A 145 7.06 -0.85 -4.22
N ALA A 146 5.91 -0.25 -4.57
CA ALA A 146 5.45 -0.18 -5.95
C ALA A 146 4.66 1.09 -6.23
N SER A 147 4.89 1.69 -7.37
CA SER A 147 4.10 2.83 -7.85
C SER A 147 2.64 2.43 -8.04
N ASN A 148 1.73 3.16 -7.43
CA ASN A 148 0.28 2.97 -7.60
C ASN A 148 -0.22 3.48 -8.96
N LEU A 149 0.63 4.14 -9.74
CA LEU A 149 0.32 4.62 -11.08
C LEU A 149 0.92 3.70 -12.15
N THR A 150 2.24 3.51 -12.15
CA THR A 150 2.90 2.72 -13.19
C THR A 150 2.93 1.22 -12.91
N GLY A 151 2.77 0.80 -11.66
CA GLY A 151 2.94 -0.59 -11.24
C GLY A 151 4.42 -1.03 -11.13
N ASN A 152 5.39 -0.16 -11.45
CA ASN A 152 6.81 -0.47 -11.33
C ASN A 152 7.18 -0.78 -9.88
N LEU A 153 7.94 -1.84 -9.66
CA LEU A 153 8.48 -2.21 -8.35
C LEU A 153 9.76 -1.42 -8.06
N THR A 154 9.90 -0.97 -6.83
CA THR A 154 11.17 -0.46 -6.30
C THR A 154 12.05 -1.63 -5.90
N ASP A 155 13.30 -1.63 -6.34
CA ASP A 155 14.32 -2.59 -5.91
C ASP A 155 14.74 -2.30 -4.46
N LEU A 156 13.97 -2.84 -3.52
CA LEU A 156 14.21 -2.65 -2.09
C LEU A 156 15.54 -3.23 -1.62
N ALA A 157 16.10 -4.22 -2.34
CA ALA A 157 17.43 -4.76 -1.99
C ALA A 157 18.53 -3.72 -2.21
N ARG A 158 18.48 -2.98 -3.34
CA ARG A 158 19.41 -1.87 -3.59
C ARG A 158 19.21 -0.73 -2.59
N VAL A 159 17.95 -0.33 -2.34
CA VAL A 159 17.65 0.75 -1.37
C VAL A 159 18.10 0.36 0.04
N SER A 160 17.85 -0.87 0.46
CA SER A 160 18.28 -1.41 1.75
C SER A 160 19.81 -1.45 1.88
N ALA A 161 20.52 -1.78 0.81
CA ALA A 161 21.99 -1.78 0.84
C ALA A 161 22.54 -0.38 1.14
N VAL A 162 21.98 0.66 0.51
CA VAL A 162 22.34 2.06 0.79
C VAL A 162 21.95 2.44 2.22
N ALA A 163 20.73 2.14 2.66
CA ALA A 163 20.28 2.45 4.01
C ALA A 163 21.21 1.83 5.09
N LYS A 164 21.60 0.57 4.91
CA LYS A 164 22.52 -0.13 5.82
C LYS A 164 23.93 0.46 5.80
N ALA A 165 24.44 0.84 4.62
CA ALA A 165 25.79 1.40 4.50
C ALA A 165 25.94 2.73 5.26
N HIS A 166 24.85 3.48 5.39
CA HIS A 166 24.81 4.79 6.05
C HIS A 166 24.13 4.77 7.43
N ASP A 167 23.73 3.61 7.94
CA ASP A 167 23.01 3.45 9.22
C ASP A 167 21.76 4.34 9.31
N VAL A 168 21.02 4.47 8.22
CA VAL A 168 19.75 5.19 8.14
C VAL A 168 18.56 4.24 8.11
N LEU A 169 17.40 4.69 8.59
CA LEU A 169 16.19 3.88 8.65
C LEU A 169 15.58 3.68 7.26
N LEU A 170 15.00 2.50 7.03
CA LEU A 170 14.22 2.19 5.84
C LEU A 170 12.73 2.02 6.21
N ILE A 171 11.89 2.95 5.76
CA ILE A 171 10.43 2.95 5.95
C ILE A 171 9.79 2.66 4.59
N VAL A 172 8.98 1.60 4.51
CA VAL A 172 8.39 1.13 3.25
C VAL A 172 6.88 1.26 3.26
N ASP A 173 6.34 1.93 2.23
CA ASP A 173 4.92 1.91 1.87
C ASP A 173 4.64 0.68 1.00
N ALA A 174 3.97 -0.33 1.58
CA ALA A 174 3.58 -1.56 0.89
C ALA A 174 2.11 -1.56 0.44
N ALA A 175 1.47 -0.39 0.24
CA ALA A 175 0.05 -0.30 -0.12
C ALA A 175 -0.35 -1.11 -1.34
N GLN A 176 0.52 -1.22 -2.33
CA GLN A 176 0.25 -1.94 -3.58
C GLN A 176 0.75 -3.39 -3.56
N THR A 177 1.69 -3.72 -2.68
CA THR A 177 2.38 -5.02 -2.71
C THR A 177 1.95 -5.96 -1.60
N ALA A 178 1.45 -5.44 -0.47
CA ALA A 178 0.97 -6.25 0.65
C ALA A 178 -0.12 -7.24 0.20
N GLY A 179 0.17 -8.55 0.29
CA GLY A 179 -0.73 -9.64 -0.09
C GLY A 179 -0.71 -10.03 -1.58
N ALA A 180 -0.10 -9.22 -2.45
CA ALA A 180 -0.04 -9.44 -3.89
C ALA A 180 1.40 -9.58 -4.44
N TYR A 181 2.41 -9.34 -3.61
CA TYR A 181 3.82 -9.56 -3.92
C TYR A 181 4.56 -10.01 -2.67
N PRO A 182 5.49 -10.98 -2.75
CA PRO A 182 6.23 -11.45 -1.59
C PRO A 182 7.08 -10.35 -0.95
N ILE A 183 7.00 -10.22 0.38
CA ILE A 183 7.80 -9.28 1.17
C ILE A 183 8.35 -10.02 2.39
N ASP A 184 9.64 -9.96 2.59
CA ASP A 184 10.31 -10.38 3.81
C ASP A 184 11.08 -9.18 4.39
N MET A 185 10.49 -8.52 5.39
CA MET A 185 11.07 -7.31 5.95
C MET A 185 12.40 -7.55 6.67
N ALA A 186 12.59 -8.75 7.24
CA ALA A 186 13.83 -9.08 7.92
C ALA A 186 14.96 -9.30 6.91
N ALA A 187 14.73 -10.06 5.85
CA ALA A 187 15.69 -10.30 4.79
C ALA A 187 16.05 -9.01 4.05
N LEU A 188 15.07 -8.17 3.76
CA LEU A 188 15.26 -6.87 3.10
C LEU A 188 15.81 -5.79 4.03
N GLY A 189 15.85 -6.02 5.36
CA GLY A 189 16.32 -5.02 6.33
C GLY A 189 15.43 -3.79 6.43
N ILE A 190 14.12 -3.99 6.30
CA ILE A 190 13.12 -2.93 6.44
C ILE A 190 12.90 -2.66 7.93
N ASP A 191 13.01 -1.39 8.35
CA ASP A 191 12.80 -0.97 9.73
C ASP A 191 11.32 -0.82 10.08
N VAL A 192 10.54 -0.24 9.15
CA VAL A 192 9.09 -0.12 9.28
C VAL A 192 8.43 -0.43 7.94
N LEU A 193 7.53 -1.42 7.94
CA LEU A 193 6.69 -1.77 6.80
C LEU A 193 5.25 -1.34 7.08
N CYS A 194 4.71 -0.42 6.28
CA CYS A 194 3.32 0.06 6.38
C CYS A 194 2.44 -0.63 5.35
N PHE A 195 1.20 -1.01 5.74
CA PHE A 195 0.27 -1.73 4.87
C PHE A 195 -1.19 -1.28 5.05
N THR A 196 -2.05 -1.60 4.08
CA THR A 196 -3.50 -1.44 4.15
C THR A 196 -4.22 -2.76 3.88
N GLY A 197 -5.31 -3.03 4.60
CA GLY A 197 -6.02 -4.30 4.53
C GLY A 197 -6.94 -4.45 3.31
N HIS A 198 -7.39 -3.35 2.71
CA HIS A 198 -8.49 -3.37 1.73
C HIS A 198 -8.07 -3.48 0.26
N LYS A 199 -6.77 -3.55 -0.04
CA LYS A 199 -6.21 -3.75 -1.39
C LYS A 199 -5.80 -5.22 -1.58
N GLY A 200 -4.54 -5.50 -1.92
CA GLY A 200 -4.05 -6.86 -2.16
C GLY A 200 -4.20 -7.83 -0.98
N LEU A 201 -4.35 -7.33 0.25
CA LEU A 201 -4.71 -8.16 1.41
C LEU A 201 -6.17 -8.61 1.41
N MET A 202 -7.03 -8.13 0.51
CA MET A 202 -8.44 -8.54 0.31
C MET A 202 -9.34 -8.42 1.55
N GLY A 203 -8.89 -7.71 2.58
CA GLY A 203 -9.64 -7.45 3.81
C GLY A 203 -10.61 -6.27 3.70
N PRO A 204 -11.35 -5.96 4.76
CA PRO A 204 -12.26 -4.81 4.81
C PRO A 204 -11.54 -3.47 4.77
N GLN A 205 -12.22 -2.42 4.29
CA GLN A 205 -11.82 -1.03 4.54
C GLN A 205 -11.80 -0.75 6.06
N GLY A 206 -11.04 0.27 6.47
CA GLY A 206 -10.88 0.57 7.89
C GLY A 206 -9.91 -0.39 8.61
N THR A 207 -9.07 -1.10 7.85
CA THR A 207 -7.99 -1.96 8.35
C THR A 207 -6.67 -1.62 7.68
N GLY A 208 -5.62 -1.62 8.45
CA GLY A 208 -4.25 -1.38 8.05
C GLY A 208 -3.31 -1.55 9.23
N GLY A 209 -2.05 -1.24 9.05
CA GLY A 209 -1.09 -1.33 10.14
C GLY A 209 0.35 -1.11 9.69
N LEU A 210 1.23 -1.31 10.66
CA LEU A 210 2.67 -1.29 10.43
C LEU A 210 3.36 -2.41 11.21
N CYS A 211 4.39 -2.98 10.59
CA CYS A 211 5.34 -3.89 11.24
C CYS A 211 6.61 -3.08 11.55
N VAL A 212 7.10 -3.18 12.77
CA VAL A 212 8.26 -2.42 13.26
C VAL A 212 9.38 -3.37 13.63
N ARG A 213 10.60 -3.14 13.14
CA ARG A 213 11.79 -3.94 13.47
C ARG A 213 11.98 -4.04 15.00
N GLU A 214 12.43 -5.18 15.46
CA GLU A 214 12.80 -5.37 16.88
C GLU A 214 13.86 -4.37 17.32
N GLY A 215 13.74 -3.87 18.54
CA GLY A 215 14.64 -2.84 19.09
C GLY A 215 14.36 -1.40 18.63
N LEU A 216 13.57 -1.18 17.55
CA LEU A 216 13.20 0.17 17.13
C LEU A 216 12.03 0.69 17.97
N THR A 217 12.15 1.91 18.46
CA THR A 217 11.11 2.61 19.23
C THR A 217 10.61 3.81 18.46
N LEU A 218 9.29 3.95 18.34
CA LEU A 218 8.64 5.09 17.73
C LEU A 218 8.03 5.97 18.82
N ARG A 219 8.16 7.28 18.68
CA ARG A 219 7.34 8.23 19.47
C ARG A 219 5.88 8.03 19.09
N HIS A 220 4.99 8.01 20.07
CA HIS A 220 3.57 7.93 19.78
C HIS A 220 3.09 9.24 19.13
N TRP A 221 2.44 9.11 17.99
CA TRP A 221 1.82 10.24 17.28
C TRP A 221 0.40 10.52 17.76
N LYS A 222 -0.34 9.48 18.13
CA LYS A 222 -1.70 9.53 18.66
C LYS A 222 -1.70 9.00 20.08
N VAL A 223 -2.32 9.72 21.02
CA VAL A 223 -2.44 9.34 22.43
C VAL A 223 -3.89 9.29 22.85
N GLY A 224 -4.21 8.47 23.86
CA GLY A 224 -5.58 8.37 24.36
C GLY A 224 -5.83 7.09 25.14
N GLY A 225 -7.06 6.62 25.12
CA GLY A 225 -7.43 5.36 25.78
C GLY A 225 -6.74 4.18 25.12
N SER A 226 -5.96 3.43 25.87
CA SER A 226 -5.19 2.26 25.41
C SER A 226 -5.69 0.95 26.01
N GLY A 227 -6.64 1.04 26.94
CA GLY A 227 -7.07 -0.10 27.72
C GLY A 227 -6.07 -0.55 28.80
N VAL A 228 -4.87 0.01 28.95
CA VAL A 228 -3.86 -0.32 29.96
C VAL A 228 -3.35 0.91 30.70
N GLN A 229 -2.78 0.73 31.90
CA GLN A 229 -2.18 1.80 32.72
C GLN A 229 -3.11 3.00 32.94
N SER A 230 -4.40 2.76 33.28
CA SER A 230 -5.47 3.78 33.35
C SER A 230 -5.17 4.96 34.29
N TYR A 231 -4.33 4.77 35.28
CA TYR A 231 -3.93 5.82 36.25
C TYR A 231 -2.67 6.58 35.83
N SER A 232 -1.98 6.13 34.78
CA SER A 232 -0.81 6.83 34.25
C SER A 232 -1.26 8.11 33.53
N ARG A 233 -0.52 9.20 33.71
CA ARG A 233 -0.70 10.45 32.96
C ARG A 233 -0.13 10.38 31.54
N THR A 234 0.79 9.44 31.31
CA THR A 234 1.45 9.26 30.02
C THR A 234 0.87 8.05 29.28
N HIS A 235 0.92 8.11 27.96
CA HIS A 235 0.53 6.98 27.11
C HIS A 235 1.51 5.82 27.30
N PRO A 236 1.07 4.54 27.21
CA PRO A 236 1.97 3.39 27.28
C PRO A 236 3.09 3.44 26.24
N THR A 237 4.25 2.90 26.60
CA THR A 237 5.44 2.87 25.72
C THR A 237 5.69 1.50 25.07
N GLN A 238 4.98 0.46 25.54
CA GLN A 238 5.16 -0.91 25.02
C GLN A 238 4.41 -1.10 23.70
N MET A 239 5.09 -1.72 22.73
CA MET A 239 4.46 -2.21 21.51
C MET A 239 3.47 -3.36 21.83
N PRO A 240 2.42 -3.48 21.06
CA PRO A 240 1.93 -2.58 20.00
C PRO A 240 1.10 -1.41 20.54
N THR A 241 0.76 -1.44 21.83
CA THR A 241 -0.19 -0.53 22.50
C THR A 241 0.21 0.94 22.39
N CYS A 242 1.52 1.22 22.36
CA CYS A 242 2.01 2.61 22.23
C CYS A 242 1.60 3.27 20.89
N LEU A 243 1.25 2.49 19.88
CA LEU A 243 0.83 2.97 18.56
C LEU A 243 -0.67 2.83 18.30
N GLU A 244 -1.41 2.23 19.25
CA GLU A 244 -2.83 1.88 19.12
C GLU A 244 -3.70 2.62 20.16
N ALA A 245 -3.92 3.90 19.93
CA ALA A 245 -4.83 4.66 20.77
C ALA A 245 -6.27 4.53 20.27
N GLY A 246 -7.19 4.22 21.20
CA GLY A 246 -8.62 4.02 20.93
C GLY A 246 -8.99 2.54 20.78
N THR A 247 -10.30 2.28 20.65
CA THR A 247 -10.81 0.93 20.41
C THR A 247 -10.48 0.48 18.99
N LEU A 248 -9.84 -0.68 18.86
CA LEU A 248 -9.51 -1.26 17.56
C LEU A 248 -10.77 -1.65 16.78
N ASN A 249 -10.69 -1.63 15.46
CA ASN A 249 -11.72 -2.15 14.55
C ASN A 249 -11.72 -3.69 14.57
N GLY A 250 -12.18 -4.28 15.69
CA GLY A 250 -12.18 -5.73 15.90
C GLY A 250 -12.90 -6.50 14.78
N HIS A 251 -14.05 -5.99 14.34
CA HIS A 251 -14.84 -6.61 13.28
C HIS A 251 -14.09 -6.62 11.92
N GLY A 252 -13.47 -5.48 11.57
CA GLY A 252 -12.63 -5.40 10.38
C GLY A 252 -11.39 -6.28 10.48
N ILE A 253 -10.77 -6.38 11.67
CA ILE A 253 -9.61 -7.24 11.91
C ILE A 253 -10.00 -8.72 11.78
N ALA A 254 -11.20 -9.14 12.22
CA ALA A 254 -11.70 -10.48 11.99
C ALA A 254 -11.83 -10.80 10.48
N GLY A 255 -12.36 -9.86 9.69
CA GLY A 255 -12.39 -9.99 8.23
C GLY A 255 -11.00 -10.06 7.61
N LEU A 256 -10.07 -9.22 8.07
CA LEU A 256 -8.67 -9.27 7.63
C LEU A 256 -8.01 -10.60 7.98
N SER A 257 -8.28 -11.16 9.17
CA SER A 257 -7.79 -12.48 9.57
C SER A 257 -8.22 -13.57 8.57
N ALA A 258 -9.51 -13.57 8.19
CA ALA A 258 -10.04 -14.52 7.21
C ALA A 258 -9.44 -14.32 5.80
N ALA A 259 -9.14 -13.08 5.42
CA ALA A 259 -8.44 -12.77 4.17
C ALA A 259 -7.01 -13.30 4.17
N LEU A 260 -6.31 -13.20 5.30
CA LEU A 260 -4.96 -13.74 5.47
C LEU A 260 -4.94 -15.27 5.41
N ASP A 261 -5.98 -15.95 5.89
CA ASP A 261 -6.12 -17.40 5.73
C ASP A 261 -6.26 -17.78 4.25
N PHE A 262 -7.09 -17.05 3.49
CA PHE A 262 -7.22 -17.24 2.05
C PHE A 262 -5.88 -17.04 1.32
N ILE A 263 -5.15 -15.95 1.65
CA ILE A 263 -3.84 -15.68 1.05
C ILE A 263 -2.83 -16.77 1.40
N ALA A 264 -2.87 -17.29 2.62
CA ALA A 264 -1.99 -18.39 3.05
C ALA A 264 -2.31 -19.71 2.34
N GLU A 265 -3.59 -19.97 2.05
CA GLU A 265 -4.04 -21.16 1.31
C GLU A 265 -3.63 -21.10 -0.17
N VAL A 266 -3.87 -19.95 -0.83
CA VAL A 266 -3.56 -19.76 -2.25
C VAL A 266 -2.06 -19.55 -2.48
N GLY A 267 -1.42 -18.80 -1.60
CA GLY A 267 -0.04 -18.35 -1.73
C GLY A 267 0.11 -17.01 -2.46
N VAL A 268 0.90 -16.10 -1.88
CA VAL A 268 1.16 -14.75 -2.46
C VAL A 268 1.75 -14.84 -3.86
N GLY A 269 2.65 -15.80 -4.11
CA GLY A 269 3.25 -16.02 -5.43
C GLY A 269 2.20 -16.38 -6.48
N ALA A 270 1.29 -17.29 -6.18
CA ALA A 270 0.23 -17.70 -7.09
C ALA A 270 -0.75 -16.54 -7.38
N ILE A 271 -1.04 -15.72 -6.37
CA ILE A 271 -1.85 -14.49 -6.56
C ILE A 271 -1.13 -13.54 -7.51
N HIS A 272 0.14 -13.26 -7.26
CA HIS A 272 0.96 -12.40 -8.12
C HIS A 272 1.03 -12.89 -9.56
N ASP A 273 1.29 -14.17 -9.76
CA ASP A 273 1.42 -14.78 -11.09
C ASP A 273 0.12 -14.66 -11.88
N ARG A 274 -1.03 -14.94 -11.25
CA ARG A 274 -2.34 -14.82 -11.87
C ARG A 274 -2.66 -13.37 -12.24
N GLU A 275 -2.50 -12.45 -11.31
CA GLU A 275 -2.75 -11.02 -11.56
C GLU A 275 -1.84 -10.47 -12.66
N THR A 276 -0.57 -10.87 -12.65
CA THR A 276 0.40 -10.50 -13.68
C THR A 276 0.04 -11.09 -15.05
N ALA A 277 -0.47 -12.32 -15.10
CA ALA A 277 -0.92 -12.93 -16.36
C ALA A 277 -2.09 -12.15 -16.98
N LEU A 278 -3.08 -11.76 -16.18
CA LEU A 278 -4.21 -10.93 -16.62
C LEU A 278 -3.74 -9.55 -17.10
N MET A 279 -2.85 -8.91 -16.35
CA MET A 279 -2.25 -7.63 -16.71
C MET A 279 -1.49 -7.70 -18.03
N ARG A 280 -0.67 -8.75 -18.21
CA ARG A 280 0.08 -8.94 -19.46
C ARG A 280 -0.83 -9.16 -20.65
N ARG A 281 -1.91 -9.95 -20.50
CA ARG A 281 -2.93 -10.14 -21.53
C ARG A 281 -3.52 -8.80 -21.96
N PHE A 282 -3.90 -7.95 -21.01
CA PHE A 282 -4.41 -6.61 -21.31
C PHE A 282 -3.35 -5.75 -22.02
N TYR A 283 -2.16 -5.67 -21.45
CA TYR A 283 -1.05 -4.88 -22.02
C TYR A 283 -0.74 -5.28 -23.47
N GLU A 284 -0.57 -6.56 -23.75
CA GLU A 284 -0.31 -7.07 -25.10
C GLU A 284 -1.47 -6.75 -26.06
N GLY A 285 -2.70 -6.72 -25.53
CA GLY A 285 -3.88 -6.37 -26.32
C GLY A 285 -3.99 -4.90 -26.71
N VAL A 286 -3.33 -3.98 -25.99
CA VAL A 286 -3.51 -2.53 -26.20
C VAL A 286 -2.24 -1.79 -26.60
N LYS A 287 -1.04 -2.32 -26.32
CA LYS A 287 0.24 -1.60 -26.47
C LYS A 287 0.57 -1.13 -27.89
N GLU A 288 0.04 -1.81 -28.90
CA GLU A 288 0.32 -1.50 -30.33
C GLU A 288 -0.88 -0.82 -31.02
N VAL A 289 -1.92 -0.49 -30.27
CA VAL A 289 -3.09 0.21 -30.84
C VAL A 289 -2.72 1.67 -31.11
N PRO A 290 -2.92 2.16 -32.35
CA PRO A 290 -2.63 3.56 -32.69
C PRO A 290 -3.38 4.52 -31.75
N GLY A 291 -2.72 5.59 -31.33
CA GLY A 291 -3.28 6.59 -30.42
C GLY A 291 -3.21 6.21 -28.94
N ILE A 292 -2.77 5.01 -28.58
CA ILE A 292 -2.59 4.62 -27.16
C ILE A 292 -1.15 4.85 -26.71
N THR A 293 -1.00 5.55 -25.59
CA THR A 293 0.25 5.69 -24.86
C THR A 293 0.16 4.93 -23.55
N VAL A 294 1.01 3.92 -23.34
CA VAL A 294 1.07 3.13 -22.11
C VAL A 294 2.27 3.57 -21.25
N TYR A 295 2.05 3.75 -19.96
CA TYR A 295 3.05 4.22 -19.00
C TYR A 295 3.58 3.08 -18.12
N GLY A 296 4.88 3.10 -17.83
CA GLY A 296 5.56 2.12 -16.99
C GLY A 296 6.54 1.24 -17.78
N ASP A 297 7.42 0.54 -17.05
CA ASP A 297 8.39 -0.40 -17.61
C ASP A 297 7.85 -1.84 -17.57
N PHE A 298 7.40 -2.36 -18.71
CA PHE A 298 6.87 -3.71 -18.84
C PHE A 298 7.93 -4.79 -19.08
N SER A 299 9.20 -4.41 -19.17
CA SER A 299 10.32 -5.35 -19.31
C SER A 299 10.74 -6.01 -17.98
N ARG A 300 10.29 -5.44 -16.84
CA ARG A 300 10.66 -5.88 -15.49
C ARG A 300 9.49 -6.50 -14.74
N GLN A 301 9.77 -7.09 -13.58
CA GLN A 301 8.74 -7.47 -12.63
C GLN A 301 7.98 -6.22 -12.13
N ARG A 302 6.66 -6.35 -11.98
CA ARG A 302 5.78 -5.24 -11.66
C ARG A 302 4.48 -5.71 -11.03
N MET A 303 3.73 -4.80 -10.44
CA MET A 303 2.38 -5.05 -9.99
C MET A 303 1.40 -5.08 -11.17
N ALA A 304 0.25 -5.70 -10.97
CA ALA A 304 -0.78 -5.88 -11.98
C ALA A 304 -1.57 -4.58 -12.23
N ILE A 305 -0.87 -3.58 -12.78
CA ILE A 305 -1.39 -2.26 -13.12
C ILE A 305 -0.97 -1.92 -14.54
N VAL A 306 -1.91 -1.41 -15.34
CA VAL A 306 -1.65 -0.78 -16.64
C VAL A 306 -2.27 0.60 -16.61
N THR A 307 -1.46 1.60 -16.90
CA THR A 307 -1.91 2.99 -17.00
C THR A 307 -1.66 3.47 -18.42
N LEU A 308 -2.66 4.08 -19.01
CA LEU A 308 -2.60 4.54 -20.39
C LEU A 308 -3.38 5.84 -20.62
N ASN A 309 -3.12 6.48 -21.76
CA ASN A 309 -3.95 7.52 -22.36
C ASN A 309 -4.30 7.15 -23.80
N ILE A 310 -5.42 7.68 -24.28
CA ILE A 310 -5.89 7.56 -25.66
C ILE A 310 -5.81 8.97 -26.27
N GLY A 311 -4.95 9.15 -27.28
CA GLY A 311 -4.74 10.45 -27.91
C GLY A 311 -4.61 11.59 -26.91
N ASP A 312 -5.28 12.68 -27.19
CA ASP A 312 -5.32 13.88 -26.35
C ASP A 312 -6.58 13.95 -25.45
N TYR A 313 -7.39 12.88 -25.37
CA TYR A 313 -8.58 12.84 -24.52
C TYR A 313 -8.21 12.96 -23.05
N GLU A 314 -8.99 13.75 -22.31
CA GLU A 314 -8.86 13.79 -20.86
C GLU A 314 -9.18 12.42 -20.25
N SER A 315 -8.37 12.01 -19.28
CA SER A 315 -8.51 10.70 -18.65
C SER A 315 -9.89 10.48 -17.99
N GLY A 316 -10.54 11.55 -17.53
CA GLY A 316 -11.92 11.52 -17.02
C GLY A 316 -12.91 11.06 -18.09
N ALA A 317 -12.89 11.70 -19.26
CA ALA A 317 -13.79 11.37 -20.36
C ALA A 317 -13.63 9.92 -20.83
N VAL A 318 -12.39 9.43 -20.94
CA VAL A 318 -12.13 8.03 -21.31
C VAL A 318 -12.68 7.06 -20.24
N SER A 319 -12.49 7.36 -18.95
CA SER A 319 -13.01 6.50 -17.89
C SER A 319 -14.53 6.51 -17.82
N ASP A 320 -15.16 7.66 -18.08
CA ASP A 320 -16.63 7.79 -18.12
C ASP A 320 -17.21 6.98 -19.29
N ALA A 321 -16.62 7.08 -20.51
CA ALA A 321 -17.05 6.28 -21.65
C ALA A 321 -16.89 4.77 -21.38
N LEU A 322 -15.77 4.33 -20.80
CA LEU A 322 -15.58 2.93 -20.40
C LEU A 322 -16.65 2.45 -19.41
N SER A 323 -17.07 3.32 -18.48
CA SER A 323 -18.07 3.00 -17.48
C SER A 323 -19.49 2.97 -18.08
N GLU A 324 -19.88 3.99 -18.85
CA GLU A 324 -21.24 4.20 -19.35
C GLU A 324 -21.58 3.26 -20.52
N GLU A 325 -20.64 3.09 -21.46
CA GLU A 325 -20.90 2.32 -22.69
C GLU A 325 -20.53 0.85 -22.55
N TYR A 326 -19.44 0.55 -21.78
CA TYR A 326 -18.92 -0.82 -21.68
C TYR A 326 -19.11 -1.45 -20.29
N GLY A 327 -19.56 -0.68 -19.30
CA GLY A 327 -19.71 -1.17 -17.92
C GLY A 327 -18.39 -1.54 -17.24
N ILE A 328 -17.27 -0.86 -17.61
CA ILE A 328 -15.92 -1.12 -17.11
C ILE A 328 -15.50 -0.01 -16.17
N ALA A 329 -15.29 -0.36 -14.89
CA ALA A 329 -14.84 0.57 -13.87
C ALA A 329 -13.31 0.67 -13.85
N THR A 330 -12.79 1.88 -14.11
CA THR A 330 -11.36 2.24 -14.08
C THR A 330 -11.17 3.48 -13.20
N ARG A 331 -9.94 3.93 -13.05
CA ARG A 331 -9.66 5.15 -12.30
C ARG A 331 -8.92 6.18 -13.16
N PRO A 332 -9.50 7.36 -13.39
CA PRO A 332 -8.83 8.46 -14.08
C PRO A 332 -8.08 9.40 -13.14
N GLY A 333 -7.33 10.35 -13.71
CA GLY A 333 -6.78 11.53 -13.06
C GLY A 333 -5.38 11.35 -12.50
N ALA A 334 -5.11 12.02 -11.37
CA ALA A 334 -3.76 12.15 -10.80
C ALA A 334 -3.36 11.07 -9.79
N HIS A 335 -4.25 10.13 -9.43
CA HIS A 335 -3.98 8.94 -8.59
C HIS A 335 -3.28 9.22 -7.24
N CYS A 336 -3.31 10.45 -6.73
CA CYS A 336 -2.54 10.89 -5.57
C CYS A 336 -1.02 10.65 -5.72
N ALA A 337 -0.49 10.66 -6.95
CA ALA A 337 0.93 10.46 -7.28
C ALA A 337 1.48 11.65 -8.10
N PRO A 338 1.46 12.90 -7.56
CA PRO A 338 1.73 14.10 -8.35
C PRO A 338 3.12 14.11 -8.97
N ARG A 339 4.14 13.65 -8.25
CA ARG A 339 5.52 13.63 -8.73
C ARG A 339 5.72 12.62 -9.86
N MET A 340 5.04 11.48 -9.82
CA MET A 340 5.06 10.52 -10.91
C MET A 340 4.40 11.10 -12.17
N HIS A 341 3.28 11.83 -12.04
CA HIS A 341 2.67 12.52 -13.17
C HIS A 341 3.61 13.58 -13.76
N GLN A 342 4.41 14.29 -12.93
CA GLN A 342 5.46 15.19 -13.39
C GLN A 342 6.54 14.47 -14.19
N ALA A 343 7.03 13.33 -13.68
CA ALA A 343 8.04 12.53 -14.37
C ALA A 343 7.54 11.98 -15.72
N LEU A 344 6.27 11.58 -15.79
CA LEU A 344 5.64 11.05 -17.00
C LEU A 344 5.18 12.16 -17.98
N GLY A 345 5.05 13.41 -17.52
CA GLY A 345 4.52 14.53 -18.33
C GLY A 345 3.00 14.47 -18.53
N THR A 346 2.26 13.90 -17.58
CA THR A 346 0.80 13.68 -17.65
C THR A 346 0.01 14.54 -16.65
N GLU A 347 0.58 15.64 -16.15
CA GLU A 347 -0.04 16.48 -15.12
C GLU A 347 -1.38 17.10 -15.56
N GLN A 348 -1.47 17.49 -16.82
CA GLN A 348 -2.66 18.17 -17.39
C GLN A 348 -3.74 17.16 -17.82
N GLN A 349 -3.36 16.11 -18.50
CA GLN A 349 -4.27 15.10 -19.05
C GLN A 349 -4.71 14.08 -17.98
N GLY A 350 -3.90 13.86 -16.95
CA GLY A 350 -4.03 12.70 -16.08
C GLY A 350 -3.70 11.41 -16.81
N ALA A 351 -4.21 10.30 -16.31
CA ALA A 351 -4.10 9.02 -16.98
C ALA A 351 -5.25 8.09 -16.54
N VAL A 352 -5.57 7.07 -17.35
CA VAL A 352 -6.53 6.03 -17.01
C VAL A 352 -5.80 4.80 -16.53
N ARG A 353 -6.08 4.38 -15.30
CA ARG A 353 -5.44 3.23 -14.67
C ARG A 353 -6.40 2.04 -14.64
N PHE A 354 -5.91 0.92 -15.15
CA PHE A 354 -6.51 -0.40 -15.03
C PHE A 354 -5.69 -1.20 -14.01
N SER A 355 -6.36 -1.87 -13.07
CA SER A 355 -5.70 -2.67 -12.05
C SER A 355 -6.46 -3.95 -11.80
N PHE A 356 -5.75 -5.06 -11.86
CA PHE A 356 -6.29 -6.39 -11.89
C PHE A 356 -6.19 -7.05 -10.52
N SER A 357 -7.05 -8.03 -10.25
CA SER A 357 -7.03 -8.80 -9.02
C SER A 357 -7.20 -10.29 -9.30
N TRP A 358 -6.96 -11.10 -8.27
CA TRP A 358 -7.19 -12.55 -8.29
C TRP A 358 -8.55 -12.96 -8.86
N PHE A 359 -9.59 -12.16 -8.65
CA PHE A 359 -10.97 -12.49 -9.00
C PHE A 359 -11.36 -12.10 -10.43
N ASN A 360 -10.55 -11.34 -11.14
CA ASN A 360 -10.83 -11.02 -12.53
C ASN A 360 -10.69 -12.27 -13.43
N THR A 361 -11.45 -12.29 -14.52
CA THR A 361 -11.46 -13.38 -15.52
C THR A 361 -10.82 -12.93 -16.83
N GLU A 362 -10.33 -13.87 -17.62
CA GLU A 362 -9.79 -13.57 -18.95
C GLU A 362 -10.85 -12.95 -19.88
N GLN A 363 -12.11 -13.36 -19.75
CA GLN A 363 -13.23 -12.79 -20.52
C GLN A 363 -13.44 -11.30 -20.19
N GLU A 364 -13.33 -10.91 -18.91
CA GLU A 364 -13.40 -9.49 -18.51
C GLU A 364 -12.23 -8.69 -19.12
N ILE A 365 -11.03 -9.30 -19.19
CA ILE A 365 -9.87 -8.65 -19.77
C ILE A 365 -10.02 -8.49 -21.29
N ASP A 366 -10.54 -9.51 -21.98
CA ASP A 366 -10.78 -9.44 -23.43
C ASP A 366 -11.84 -8.37 -23.78
N ALA A 367 -12.90 -8.28 -22.97
CA ALA A 367 -13.89 -7.22 -23.13
C ALA A 367 -13.27 -5.81 -22.90
N ALA A 368 -12.39 -5.67 -21.92
CA ALA A 368 -11.70 -4.39 -21.66
C ALA A 368 -10.72 -4.02 -22.80
N ILE A 369 -10.02 -4.99 -23.38
CA ILE A 369 -9.15 -4.78 -24.55
C ILE A 369 -9.99 -4.27 -25.73
N GLN A 370 -11.13 -4.91 -25.98
CA GLN A 370 -12.01 -4.53 -27.09
C GLN A 370 -12.55 -3.11 -26.91
N ALA A 371 -13.04 -2.77 -25.69
CA ALA A 371 -13.52 -1.43 -25.39
C ALA A 371 -12.46 -0.34 -25.61
N VAL A 372 -11.23 -0.58 -25.12
CA VAL A 372 -10.12 0.38 -25.32
C VAL A 372 -9.74 0.54 -26.79
N ARG A 373 -9.82 -0.54 -27.59
CA ARG A 373 -9.55 -0.48 -29.04
C ARG A 373 -10.64 0.30 -29.79
N GLU A 374 -11.89 0.13 -29.42
CA GLU A 374 -13.02 0.85 -30.02
C GLU A 374 -12.93 2.34 -29.72
N LEU A 375 -12.72 2.72 -28.46
CA LEU A 375 -12.50 4.12 -28.09
C LEU A 375 -11.27 4.77 -28.72
N ALA A 376 -10.22 4.00 -29.00
CA ALA A 376 -9.03 4.53 -29.66
C ALA A 376 -9.20 4.70 -31.18
N ALA A 377 -10.26 4.12 -31.79
CA ALA A 377 -10.57 4.23 -33.21
C ALA A 377 -11.53 5.40 -33.53
N GLU A 378 -12.15 6.02 -32.52
CA GLU A 378 -12.99 7.21 -32.62
C GLU A 378 -12.16 8.50 -32.77
#